data_facbfd233d90e47838182725fb7c80ca
#
_entry.id   facbfd233d90e47838182725fb7c80ca
#
_cell.length_a   1.000
_cell.length_b   1.000
_cell.length_c   1.000
_cell.angle_alpha   90.00
_cell.angle_beta   90.00
_cell.angle_gamma   90.00
#
_symmetry.space_group_name_H-M   'P 1'
#
loop_
_entity.id
_entity.type
_entity.pdbx_description
1 polymer ?
#
loop_
_entity_poly.entity_id
_entity_poly.type
_entity_poly.pdbx_seq_one_letter_code
_entity_poly.pdbx_strand_id
1 'polypeptide(L)'
;FSRSVMEHVPDAEGAFREIARVLKPGGRYVFLTPSLYDYGSLVAAMIPNSLHPWIVRRVEGRAEQDTFPTQYQCNTKRRIRRLASDHSLNIAQFEFLGQYPNYLKFNTFLFRMGCWYAKLLQALPPLHPMQGWIFCTVEKRL
;
A
#
# COMPACT_ATOMS: atom_id res chain seq x y z
N PHE A 1 0.88 -15.52 -0.88
CA PHE A 1 0.49 -14.14 -1.22
C PHE A 1 -0.20 -13.48 -0.03
N SER A 2 -0.17 -12.15 -0.01
CA SER A 2 -0.96 -11.37 0.96
C SER A 2 -1.55 -10.12 0.29
N ARG A 3 -2.69 -9.66 0.83
CA ARG A 3 -3.33 -8.42 0.44
C ARG A 3 -3.73 -7.66 1.70
N SER A 4 -3.36 -6.39 1.77
CA SER A 4 -3.67 -5.53 2.92
C SER A 4 -3.21 -6.12 4.26
N VAL A 5 -1.99 -6.65 4.29
CA VAL A 5 -1.37 -7.23 5.49
C VAL A 5 -0.06 -6.52 5.81
N MET A 6 0.77 -6.30 4.80
CA MET A 6 2.14 -5.80 5.00
C MET A 6 2.19 -4.38 5.59
N GLU A 7 1.15 -3.58 5.41
CA GLU A 7 1.01 -2.26 6.02
C GLU A 7 0.82 -2.30 7.54
N HIS A 8 0.36 -3.44 8.07
CA HIS A 8 0.11 -3.64 9.50
C HIS A 8 1.27 -4.31 10.23
N VAL A 9 2.27 -4.81 9.49
CA VAL A 9 3.40 -5.55 10.05
C VAL A 9 4.39 -4.59 10.71
N PRO A 10 4.59 -4.68 12.05
CA PRO A 10 5.49 -3.78 12.76
C PRO A 10 6.97 -4.09 12.52
N ASP A 11 7.32 -5.36 12.28
CA ASP A 11 8.67 -5.83 11.94
C ASP A 11 8.73 -6.33 10.49
N ALA A 12 8.85 -5.39 9.56
CA ALA A 12 8.97 -5.74 8.14
C ALA A 12 10.29 -6.48 7.82
N GLU A 13 11.38 -6.22 8.56
CA GLU A 13 12.64 -6.94 8.43
C GLU A 13 12.48 -8.42 8.78
N GLY A 14 11.89 -8.70 9.95
CA GLY A 14 11.58 -10.05 10.37
C GLY A 14 10.63 -10.78 9.40
N ALA A 15 9.61 -10.08 8.90
CA ALA A 15 8.70 -10.64 7.92
C ALA A 15 9.41 -11.04 6.62
N PHE A 16 10.27 -10.18 6.05
CA PHE A 16 11.02 -10.48 4.84
C PHE A 16 12.04 -11.60 5.05
N ARG A 17 12.68 -11.65 6.22
CA ARG A 17 13.57 -12.76 6.60
C ARG A 17 12.81 -14.09 6.63
N GLU A 18 11.63 -14.15 7.25
CA GLU A 18 10.83 -15.37 7.31
C GLU A 18 10.25 -15.76 5.93
N ILE A 19 9.82 -14.81 5.13
CA ILE A 19 9.42 -15.04 3.73
C ILE A 19 10.58 -15.69 2.96
N ALA A 20 11.78 -15.12 3.05
CA ALA A 20 12.95 -15.68 2.39
C ALA A 20 13.32 -17.08 2.92
N ARG A 21 13.12 -17.34 4.23
CA ARG A 21 13.38 -18.65 4.84
C ARG A 21 12.44 -19.73 4.31
N VAL A 22 11.16 -19.45 4.21
CA VAL A 22 10.15 -20.44 3.83
C VAL A 22 10.05 -20.68 2.32
N LEU A 23 10.43 -19.72 1.50
CA LEU A 23 10.44 -19.87 0.05
C LEU A 23 11.53 -20.86 -0.37
N LYS A 24 11.20 -21.75 -1.29
CA LYS A 24 12.17 -22.55 -2.03
C LYS A 24 12.96 -21.65 -3.00
N PRO A 25 14.18 -22.03 -3.41
CA PRO A 25 14.89 -21.35 -4.50
C PRO A 25 13.97 -21.19 -5.74
N GLY A 26 13.89 -20.00 -6.31
CA GLY A 26 12.93 -19.66 -7.37
C GLY A 26 11.49 -19.49 -6.92
N GLY A 27 11.18 -19.73 -5.64
CA GLY A 27 9.84 -19.50 -5.09
C GLY A 27 9.49 -18.02 -5.01
N ARG A 28 8.19 -17.70 -5.14
CA ARG A 28 7.70 -16.31 -5.22
C ARG A 28 6.72 -16.00 -4.09
N TYR A 29 6.82 -14.78 -3.59
CA TYR A 29 5.82 -14.18 -2.72
C TYR A 29 5.25 -12.92 -3.36
N VAL A 30 3.93 -12.87 -3.46
CA VAL A 30 3.18 -11.77 -4.06
C VAL A 30 2.44 -11.02 -2.98
N PHE A 31 2.53 -9.70 -2.97
CA PHE A 31 1.76 -8.89 -2.03
C PHE A 31 1.24 -7.61 -2.65
N LEU A 32 0.11 -7.16 -2.10
CA LEU A 32 -0.53 -5.90 -2.40
C LEU A 32 -0.64 -5.09 -1.11
N THR A 33 -0.09 -3.88 -1.12
CA THR A 33 -0.08 -2.97 0.03
C THR A 33 -0.35 -1.54 -0.43
N PRO A 34 -0.98 -0.66 0.38
CA PRO A 34 -1.17 0.72 -0.02
C PRO A 34 0.16 1.45 -0.18
N SER A 35 0.22 2.40 -1.10
CA SER A 35 1.37 3.30 -1.25
C SER A 35 1.35 4.35 -0.14
N LEU A 36 2.53 4.62 0.46
CA LEU A 36 2.65 5.67 1.49
C LEU A 36 2.29 7.07 0.96
N TYR A 37 2.50 7.29 -0.34
CA TYR A 37 2.27 8.59 -0.99
C TYR A 37 0.87 8.74 -1.61
N ASP A 38 0.00 7.74 -1.44
CA ASP A 38 -1.39 7.85 -1.86
C ASP A 38 -2.10 8.97 -1.11
N TYR A 39 -2.99 9.67 -1.81
CA TYR A 39 -3.75 10.79 -1.22
C TYR A 39 -4.57 10.37 0.01
N GLY A 40 -5.13 9.15 0.01
CA GLY A 40 -5.87 8.63 1.17
C GLY A 40 -4.97 8.43 2.38
N SER A 41 -3.78 7.86 2.17
CA SER A 41 -2.75 7.69 3.21
C SER A 41 -2.22 9.03 3.72
N LEU A 42 -2.00 10.02 2.83
CA LEU A 42 -1.55 11.35 3.20
C LEU A 42 -2.62 12.10 3.99
N VAL A 43 -3.88 12.06 3.56
CA VAL A 43 -5.00 12.66 4.28
C VAL A 43 -5.16 12.01 5.65
N ALA A 44 -5.11 10.67 5.72
CA ALA A 44 -5.17 9.95 6.98
C ALA A 44 -4.05 10.36 7.94
N ALA A 45 -2.81 10.52 7.44
CA ALA A 45 -1.68 10.96 8.26
C ALA A 45 -1.81 12.42 8.80
N MET A 46 -2.58 13.26 8.11
CA MET A 46 -2.84 14.65 8.54
C MET A 46 -3.96 14.78 9.57
N ILE A 47 -4.80 13.75 9.72
CA ILE A 47 -5.92 13.75 10.65
C ILE A 47 -5.44 13.33 12.05
N PRO A 48 -5.67 14.14 13.10
CA PRO A 48 -5.38 13.74 14.46
C PRO A 48 -6.07 12.42 14.83
N ASN A 49 -5.37 11.54 15.53
CA ASN A 49 -5.90 10.23 15.94
C ASN A 49 -7.25 10.30 16.67
N SER A 50 -7.53 11.41 17.36
CA SER A 50 -8.82 11.65 18.04
C SER A 50 -10.02 11.81 17.10
N LEU A 51 -9.79 12.24 15.84
CA LEU A 51 -10.85 12.41 14.84
C LEU A 51 -10.96 11.24 13.86
N HIS A 52 -9.95 10.35 13.84
CA HIS A 52 -9.91 9.18 12.95
C HIS A 52 -11.15 8.28 13.08
N PRO A 53 -11.61 7.87 14.28
CA PRO A 53 -12.77 7.01 14.43
C PRO A 53 -14.06 7.62 13.87
N TRP A 54 -14.25 8.92 14.09
CA TRP A 54 -15.44 9.62 13.60
C TRP A 54 -15.50 9.71 12.07
N ILE A 55 -14.34 9.97 11.42
CA ILE A 55 -14.23 10.09 9.96
C ILE A 55 -14.40 8.72 9.30
N VAL A 56 -13.71 7.69 9.79
CA VAL A 56 -13.79 6.31 9.27
C VAL A 56 -15.23 5.79 9.34
N ARG A 57 -15.90 6.00 10.47
CA ARG A 57 -17.31 5.61 10.65
C ARG A 57 -18.24 6.31 9.65
N ARG A 58 -18.00 7.59 9.34
CA ARG A 58 -18.87 8.37 8.44
C ARG A 58 -18.59 8.09 6.96
N VAL A 59 -17.36 7.75 6.60
CA VAL A 59 -16.92 7.59 5.21
C VAL A 59 -16.93 6.12 4.77
N GLU A 60 -16.53 5.19 5.63
CA GLU A 60 -16.38 3.78 5.28
C GLU A 60 -17.49 2.89 5.84
N GLY A 61 -18.27 3.35 6.81
CA GLY A 61 -19.32 2.55 7.44
C GLY A 61 -18.80 1.31 8.20
N ARG A 62 -17.48 1.22 8.44
CA ARG A 62 -16.85 0.10 9.15
C ARG A 62 -16.91 0.32 10.65
N ALA A 63 -17.08 -0.76 11.42
CA ALA A 63 -16.97 -0.74 12.86
C ALA A 63 -15.50 -0.55 13.28
N GLU A 64 -15.28 0.21 14.34
CA GLU A 64 -13.97 0.56 14.91
C GLU A 64 -13.10 -0.68 15.24
N GLN A 65 -13.74 -1.81 15.51
CA GLN A 65 -13.13 -3.08 15.90
C GLN A 65 -12.36 -3.77 14.74
N ASP A 66 -12.59 -3.35 13.50
CA ASP A 66 -11.96 -3.95 12.31
C ASP A 66 -10.75 -3.13 11.80
N THR A 67 -10.32 -2.10 12.54
CA THR A 67 -9.23 -1.21 12.12
C THR A 67 -7.94 -1.60 12.84
N PHE A 68 -7.07 -2.36 12.17
CA PHE A 68 -5.71 -2.61 12.66
C PHE A 68 -4.84 -1.37 12.45
N PRO A 69 -3.99 -0.98 13.43
CA PRO A 69 -3.09 0.14 13.24
C PRO A 69 -2.12 -0.12 12.08
N THR A 70 -1.99 0.85 11.20
CA THR A 70 -1.05 0.79 10.07
C THR A 70 0.32 1.28 10.51
N GLN A 71 1.36 0.50 10.16
CA GLN A 71 2.77 0.77 10.51
C GLN A 71 3.55 1.36 9.33
N TYR A 72 3.09 1.15 8.10
CA TYR A 72 3.70 1.64 6.85
C TYR A 72 5.20 1.32 6.71
N GLN A 73 5.67 0.19 7.24
CA GLN A 73 7.07 -0.20 7.26
C GLN A 73 7.62 -0.67 5.90
N CYS A 74 6.73 -1.05 4.95
CA CYS A 74 7.13 -1.50 3.61
C CYS A 74 6.27 -0.90 2.48
N ASN A 75 5.85 0.35 2.61
CA ASN A 75 4.88 1.01 1.71
C ASN A 75 5.51 1.98 0.71
N THR A 76 6.82 1.83 0.47
CA THR A 76 7.56 2.59 -0.57
C THR A 76 8.45 1.67 -1.39
N LYS A 77 8.62 1.99 -2.68
CA LYS A 77 9.50 1.24 -3.60
C LYS A 77 10.93 1.11 -3.07
N ARG A 78 11.47 2.20 -2.48
CA ARG A 78 12.83 2.22 -1.91
C ARG A 78 12.95 1.24 -0.75
N ARG A 79 11.98 1.24 0.17
CA ARG A 79 12.01 0.37 1.36
C ARG A 79 11.86 -1.09 0.98
N ILE A 80 10.91 -1.41 0.08
CA ILE A 80 10.71 -2.77 -0.43
C ILE A 80 11.97 -3.31 -1.12
N ARG A 81 12.63 -2.48 -1.95
CA ARG A 81 13.88 -2.88 -2.61
C ARG A 81 14.98 -3.21 -1.60
N ARG A 82 15.12 -2.38 -0.57
CA ARG A 82 16.10 -2.60 0.50
C ARG A 82 15.81 -3.91 1.23
N LEU A 83 14.57 -4.10 1.72
CA LEU A 83 14.15 -5.31 2.42
C LEU A 83 14.39 -6.57 1.58
N ALA A 84 14.04 -6.55 0.29
CA ALA A 84 14.28 -7.67 -0.61
C ALA A 84 15.79 -7.96 -0.76
N SER A 85 16.59 -6.93 -1.01
CA SER A 85 18.06 -7.07 -1.17
C SER A 85 18.73 -7.62 0.08
N ASP A 86 18.35 -7.12 1.26
CA ASP A 86 18.95 -7.51 2.55
C ASP A 86 18.65 -8.97 2.91
N HIS A 87 17.61 -9.56 2.32
CA HIS A 87 17.18 -10.96 2.57
C HIS A 87 17.31 -11.89 1.35
N SER A 88 18.20 -11.59 0.41
CA SER A 88 18.48 -12.45 -0.77
C SER A 88 17.25 -12.71 -1.64
N LEU A 89 16.32 -11.75 -1.69
CA LEU A 89 15.18 -11.75 -2.58
C LEU A 89 15.42 -10.78 -3.75
N ASN A 90 14.94 -11.16 -4.94
CA ASN A 90 14.87 -10.29 -6.10
C ASN A 90 13.45 -9.76 -6.26
N ILE A 91 13.30 -8.53 -6.75
CA ILE A 91 12.00 -8.03 -7.18
C ILE A 91 11.77 -8.54 -8.62
N ALA A 92 10.86 -9.50 -8.77
CA ALA A 92 10.46 -10.04 -10.07
C ALA A 92 9.46 -9.13 -10.79
N GLN A 93 8.56 -8.47 -10.02
CA GLN A 93 7.59 -7.52 -10.55
C GLN A 93 7.31 -6.43 -9.53
N PHE A 94 7.16 -5.19 -9.99
CA PHE A 94 6.80 -4.04 -9.16
C PHE A 94 5.95 -3.06 -9.95
N GLU A 95 4.72 -2.85 -9.52
CA GLU A 95 3.77 -1.95 -10.17
C GLU A 95 3.07 -1.06 -9.14
N PHE A 96 2.80 0.18 -9.54
CA PHE A 96 1.85 1.03 -8.84
C PHE A 96 0.49 0.89 -9.51
N LEU A 97 -0.55 0.63 -8.72
CA LEU A 97 -1.90 0.46 -9.21
C LEU A 97 -2.79 1.62 -8.77
N GLY A 98 -3.54 2.15 -9.73
CA GLY A 98 -4.50 3.22 -9.46
C GLY A 98 -5.64 2.75 -8.56
N GLN A 99 -6.17 3.68 -7.78
CA GLN A 99 -7.34 3.47 -6.95
C GLN A 99 -8.46 4.42 -7.37
N TYR A 100 -9.69 3.93 -7.38
CA TYR A 100 -10.85 4.80 -7.55
C TYR A 100 -11.04 5.70 -6.32
N PRO A 101 -11.46 6.98 -6.52
CA PRO A 101 -11.67 7.93 -5.43
C PRO A 101 -12.96 7.62 -4.64
N ASN A 102 -13.02 6.44 -4.02
CA ASN A 102 -14.19 5.94 -3.30
C ASN A 102 -14.69 6.90 -2.21
N TYR A 103 -13.76 7.59 -1.55
CA TYR A 103 -14.07 8.55 -0.49
C TYR A 103 -14.81 9.80 -0.99
N LEU A 104 -14.78 10.08 -2.30
CA LEU A 104 -15.42 11.24 -2.89
C LEU A 104 -16.81 10.94 -3.50
N LYS A 105 -17.32 9.70 -3.35
CA LYS A 105 -18.59 9.27 -3.93
C LYS A 105 -19.82 10.03 -3.40
N PHE A 106 -19.69 10.70 -2.26
CA PHE A 106 -20.76 11.50 -1.69
C PHE A 106 -21.08 12.78 -2.49
N ASN A 107 -20.19 13.18 -3.40
CA ASN A 107 -20.38 14.35 -4.27
C ASN A 107 -19.87 14.07 -5.68
N THR A 108 -20.76 14.15 -6.67
CA THR A 108 -20.46 13.80 -8.08
C THR A 108 -19.36 14.68 -8.68
N PHE A 109 -19.31 15.97 -8.34
CA PHE A 109 -18.27 16.88 -8.85
C PHE A 109 -16.89 16.49 -8.30
N LEU A 110 -16.78 16.29 -6.99
CA LEU A 110 -15.54 15.84 -6.35
C LEU A 110 -15.10 14.48 -6.85
N PHE A 111 -16.04 13.55 -7.06
CA PHE A 111 -15.75 12.24 -7.64
C PHE A 111 -15.16 12.35 -9.05
N ARG A 112 -15.73 13.20 -9.91
CA ARG A 112 -15.19 13.43 -11.27
C ARG A 112 -13.80 14.06 -11.23
N MET A 113 -13.55 15.01 -10.34
CA MET A 113 -12.21 15.58 -10.11
C MET A 113 -11.22 14.50 -9.66
N GLY A 114 -11.62 13.63 -8.74
CA GLY A 114 -10.81 12.49 -8.29
C GLY A 114 -10.49 11.50 -9.41
N CYS A 115 -11.45 11.22 -10.28
CA CYS A 115 -11.21 10.39 -11.48
C CYS A 115 -10.23 11.04 -12.45
N TRP A 116 -10.33 12.34 -12.66
CA TRP A 116 -9.37 13.10 -13.49
C TRP A 116 -7.97 13.06 -12.88
N TYR A 117 -7.85 13.28 -11.58
CA TYR A 117 -6.59 13.15 -10.83
C TYR A 117 -5.98 11.74 -11.00
N ALA A 118 -6.78 10.68 -10.82
CA ALA A 118 -6.31 9.30 -11.00
C ALA A 118 -5.78 9.05 -12.42
N LYS A 119 -6.45 9.58 -13.46
CA LYS A 119 -5.97 9.51 -14.85
C LYS A 119 -4.66 10.27 -15.04
N LEU A 120 -4.51 11.44 -14.43
CA LEU A 120 -3.27 12.21 -14.47
C LEU A 120 -2.10 11.43 -13.85
N LEU A 121 -2.32 10.79 -12.69
CA LEU A 121 -1.31 9.95 -12.05
C LEU A 121 -0.89 8.77 -12.93
N GLN A 122 -1.84 8.16 -13.65
CA GLN A 122 -1.54 7.06 -14.58
C GLN A 122 -0.77 7.52 -15.80
N ALA A 123 -1.07 8.72 -16.32
CA ALA A 123 -0.44 9.25 -17.53
C ALA A 123 1.01 9.71 -17.31
N LEU A 124 1.38 10.07 -16.07
CA LEU A 124 2.68 10.66 -15.75
C LEU A 124 3.52 9.72 -14.89
N PRO A 125 4.52 9.00 -15.45
CA PRO A 125 5.35 8.05 -14.70
C PRO A 125 5.99 8.58 -13.42
N PRO A 126 6.47 9.85 -13.32
CA PRO A 126 6.99 10.38 -12.07
C PRO A 126 5.98 10.42 -10.92
N LEU A 127 4.67 10.45 -11.23
CA LEU A 127 3.58 10.51 -10.26
C LEU A 127 3.05 9.13 -9.85
N HIS A 128 3.53 8.04 -10.48
CA HIS A 128 3.09 6.68 -10.13
C HIS A 128 3.19 6.34 -8.64
N PRO A 129 4.19 6.80 -7.87
CA PRO A 129 4.23 6.55 -6.41
C PRO A 129 3.02 7.09 -5.64
N MET A 130 2.30 8.07 -6.19
CA MET A 130 1.09 8.65 -5.61
C MET A 130 -0.18 7.85 -5.93
N GLN A 131 -0.08 6.77 -6.71
CA GLN A 131 -1.18 5.83 -6.92
C GLN A 131 -1.46 5.02 -5.65
N GLY A 132 -2.71 4.54 -5.50
CA GLY A 132 -3.20 3.98 -4.25
C GLY A 132 -2.51 2.72 -3.76
N TRP A 133 -2.02 1.85 -4.67
CA TRP A 133 -1.51 0.54 -4.32
C TRP A 133 -0.15 0.23 -4.92
N ILE A 134 0.62 -0.56 -4.18
CA ILE A 134 1.84 -1.22 -4.64
C ILE A 134 1.54 -2.71 -4.79
N PHE A 135 1.69 -3.21 -6.01
CA PHE A 135 1.75 -4.62 -6.32
C PHE A 135 3.22 -5.04 -6.44
N CYS A 136 3.64 -6.02 -5.68
CA CYS A 136 5.01 -6.49 -5.70
C CYS A 136 5.10 -8.02 -5.66
N THR A 137 5.96 -8.56 -6.50
CA THR A 137 6.37 -9.96 -6.48
C THR A 137 7.86 -10.01 -6.15
N VAL A 138 8.21 -10.67 -5.07
CA VAL A 138 9.59 -11.00 -4.72
C VAL A 138 9.85 -12.48 -4.97
N GLU A 139 11.06 -12.81 -5.43
CA GLU A 139 11.49 -14.16 -5.78
C GLU A 139 12.78 -14.48 -5.02
N LYS A 140 12.86 -15.68 -4.44
CA LYS A 140 14.08 -16.15 -3.79
C LYS A 140 15.14 -16.48 -4.82
N ARG A 141 16.35 -15.93 -4.61
CA ARG A 141 17.51 -16.25 -5.47
C ARG A 141 17.76 -17.77 -5.47
N LEU A 142 18.25 -18.27 -6.60
CA LEU A 142 18.69 -19.66 -6.77
C LEU A 142 19.89 -19.95 -5.92
#